data_f0dc03a47e2887cf8c51849ebe54f809
#
_entry.id   f0dc03a47e2887cf8c51849ebe54f809
#
_cell.length_a   1.000
_cell.length_b   1.000
_cell.length_c   1.000
_cell.angle_alpha   90.00
_cell.angle_beta   90.00
_cell.angle_gamma   90.00
#
_symmetry.space_group_name_H-M   'P 1'
#
loop_
_entity.id
_entity.type
_entity.pdbx_description
1 polymer ?
#
loop_
_entity_poly.entity_id
_entity_poly.type
_entity_poly.pdbx_seq_one_letter_code
_entity_poly.pdbx_strand_id
1 'polypeptide(L)'
;KDYFPCRYPRATYAAMMSYWDEQIGGLINKLKELGIYDNTIIIFTSDNGPTFNGGSDSFFFDSAKPFKSEWGWGKASLREGGIRVPMIASWPKKIKAGSKSDLICAFWDIMPTFCEIAKVECPTTDGISFLPELLDKKQNKHDFLYWEFPDSGGQKAVRMGKWKGIVLNIFKGNRKIQLYDLDSDPREQTDVARYHPEIVKRMEDIMKQEHIEPELASFKMPH
;
A
#
# COMPACT_ATOMS: atom_id res chain seq x y z
N LYS A 1 -4.65 22.12 16.85
CA LYS A 1 -4.32 20.82 17.44
C LYS A 1 -2.82 20.61 17.38
N ASP A 2 -2.17 20.83 18.42
CA ASP A 2 -1.05 20.20 19.12
C ASP A 2 0.22 19.79 18.35
N TYR A 3 0.46 20.32 17.17
CA TYR A 3 1.76 20.27 16.52
C TYR A 3 2.57 21.52 16.85
N PHE A 4 3.85 21.34 17.14
CA PHE A 4 4.72 22.49 17.36
C PHE A 4 4.69 23.41 16.15
N PRO A 5 4.51 24.73 16.33
CA PRO A 5 4.53 25.66 15.22
C PRO A 5 5.85 25.57 14.47
N CYS A 6 5.79 25.38 13.16
CA CYS A 6 6.96 25.39 12.29
C CYS A 6 6.91 26.62 11.39
N ARG A 7 7.95 27.49 11.48
CA ARG A 7 8.01 28.73 10.71
C ARG A 7 8.12 28.49 9.20
N TYR A 8 8.77 27.37 8.81
CA TYR A 8 9.02 27.02 7.41
C TYR A 8 8.67 25.55 7.15
N PRO A 9 7.39 25.16 7.17
CA PRO A 9 6.98 23.76 7.17
C PRO A 9 7.46 22.98 5.94
N ARG A 10 7.43 23.60 4.74
CA ARG A 10 7.91 22.96 3.50
C ARG A 10 9.41 22.69 3.54
N ALA A 11 10.21 23.69 3.95
CA ALA A 11 11.65 23.54 4.06
C ALA A 11 12.04 22.51 5.13
N THR A 12 11.33 22.52 6.26
CA THR A 12 11.56 21.55 7.34
C THR A 12 11.23 20.13 6.89
N TYR A 13 10.12 19.93 6.20
CA TYR A 13 9.78 18.62 5.66
C TYR A 13 10.84 18.13 4.63
N ALA A 14 11.25 18.99 3.72
CA ALA A 14 12.30 18.65 2.76
C ALA A 14 13.64 18.30 3.44
N ALA A 15 14.01 19.06 4.49
CA ALA A 15 15.20 18.76 5.28
C ALA A 15 15.11 17.42 6.02
N MET A 16 13.92 17.08 6.55
CA MET A 16 13.67 15.76 7.16
C MET A 16 13.87 14.63 6.15
N MET A 17 13.38 14.80 4.93
CA MET A 17 13.57 13.81 3.85
C MET A 17 15.04 13.64 3.49
N SER A 18 15.80 14.74 3.35
CA SER A 18 17.23 14.69 3.06
C SER A 18 18.02 14.02 4.20
N TYR A 19 17.68 14.35 5.44
CA TYR A 19 18.30 13.72 6.61
C TYR A 19 18.01 12.21 6.67
N TRP A 20 16.78 11.83 6.38
CA TRP A 20 16.38 10.41 6.35
C TRP A 20 17.13 9.64 5.25
N ASP A 21 17.25 10.21 4.06
CA ASP A 21 18.02 9.63 2.95
C ASP A 21 19.50 9.42 3.33
N GLU A 22 20.11 10.40 4.02
CA GLU A 22 21.47 10.30 4.55
C GLU A 22 21.63 9.13 5.55
N GLN A 23 20.64 8.94 6.45
CA GLN A 23 20.66 7.83 7.42
C GLN A 23 20.56 6.47 6.71
N ILE A 24 19.74 6.34 5.67
CA ILE A 24 19.65 5.14 4.85
C ILE A 24 20.99 4.88 4.14
N GLY A 25 21.61 5.94 3.59
CA GLY A 25 22.94 5.86 3.01
C GLY A 25 23.98 5.36 4.00
N GLY A 26 23.96 5.87 5.24
CA GLY A 26 24.81 5.41 6.34
C GLY A 26 24.63 3.92 6.65
N LEU A 27 23.39 3.45 6.71
CA LEU A 27 23.08 2.02 6.92
C LEU A 27 23.66 1.15 5.80
N ILE A 28 23.44 1.54 4.53
CA ILE A 28 23.98 0.82 3.36
C ILE A 28 25.52 0.78 3.40
N ASN A 29 26.16 1.89 3.74
CA ASN A 29 27.62 1.93 3.87
C ASN A 29 28.10 1.00 4.98
N LYS A 30 27.37 0.92 6.09
CA LYS A 30 27.71 -0.01 7.18
C LYS A 30 27.65 -1.47 6.75
N LEU A 31 26.63 -1.86 5.97
CA LEU A 31 26.55 -3.20 5.40
C LEU A 31 27.74 -3.52 4.47
N LYS A 32 28.21 -2.53 3.70
CA LYS A 32 29.39 -2.67 2.83
C LYS A 32 30.66 -2.82 3.65
N GLU A 33 30.87 -1.99 4.67
CA GLU A 33 32.01 -2.08 5.59
C GLU A 33 32.10 -3.46 6.28
N LEU A 34 30.96 -4.02 6.64
CA LEU A 34 30.86 -5.36 7.24
C LEU A 34 31.01 -6.50 6.22
N GLY A 35 31.09 -6.22 4.93
CA GLY A 35 31.22 -7.22 3.87
C GLY A 35 29.98 -8.08 3.64
N ILE A 36 28.82 -7.69 4.17
CA ILE A 36 27.56 -8.45 4.07
C ILE A 36 26.56 -7.86 3.08
N TYR A 37 26.84 -6.68 2.51
CA TYR A 37 25.93 -5.98 1.61
C TYR A 37 25.44 -6.84 0.45
N ASP A 38 26.32 -7.58 -0.20
CA ASP A 38 26.00 -8.41 -1.35
C ASP A 38 25.05 -9.59 -1.03
N ASN A 39 25.01 -10.02 0.22
CA ASN A 39 24.12 -11.10 0.70
C ASN A 39 22.97 -10.59 1.56
N THR A 40 22.67 -9.30 1.50
CA THR A 40 21.57 -8.68 2.24
C THR A 40 20.51 -8.19 1.25
N ILE A 41 19.24 -8.60 1.47
CA ILE A 41 18.11 -7.97 0.80
C ILE A 41 17.71 -6.75 1.61
N ILE A 42 17.54 -5.63 0.91
CA ILE A 42 17.09 -4.35 1.46
C ILE A 42 15.75 -4.03 0.79
N ILE A 43 14.69 -3.87 1.56
CA ILE A 43 13.39 -3.43 1.07
C ILE A 43 13.12 -2.06 1.69
N PHE A 44 12.90 -1.07 0.84
CA PHE A 44 12.48 0.28 1.21
C PHE A 44 11.05 0.49 0.76
N THR A 45 10.17 0.89 1.67
CA THR A 45 8.76 1.15 1.38
C THR A 45 8.17 2.11 2.42
N SER A 46 6.89 2.42 2.34
CA SER A 46 6.13 3.18 3.33
C SER A 46 4.99 2.34 3.87
N ASP A 47 4.57 2.58 5.11
CA ASP A 47 3.43 1.91 5.75
C ASP A 47 2.08 2.35 5.17
N ASN A 48 1.99 3.60 4.72
CA ASN A 48 0.81 4.19 4.08
C ASN A 48 1.18 5.41 3.23
N GLY A 49 0.22 5.92 2.50
CA GLY A 49 0.37 7.14 1.72
C GLY A 49 0.57 8.39 2.59
N PRO A 50 0.83 9.56 1.96
CA PRO A 50 1.20 10.78 2.67
C PRO A 50 0.11 11.25 3.62
N THR A 51 0.57 11.85 4.75
CA THR A 51 -0.29 12.42 5.78
C THR A 51 -0.44 13.93 5.61
N PHE A 52 -1.58 14.45 6.07
CA PHE A 52 -1.81 15.90 6.23
C PHE A 52 -1.42 16.40 7.61
N ASN A 53 -1.19 15.50 8.54
CA ASN A 53 -0.89 15.83 9.92
C ASN A 53 0.57 16.32 10.02
N GLY A 54 0.86 17.09 11.08
CA GLY A 54 2.20 17.54 11.36
C GLY A 54 2.70 18.71 10.51
N GLY A 55 1.82 19.37 9.74
CA GLY A 55 2.19 20.54 8.93
C GLY A 55 2.91 20.18 7.62
N SER A 56 2.92 18.88 7.22
CA SER A 56 3.33 18.51 5.87
C SER A 56 2.31 19.08 4.88
N ASP A 57 2.78 19.90 3.94
CA ASP A 57 1.95 20.44 2.89
C ASP A 57 1.82 19.41 1.76
N SER A 58 0.88 18.46 1.94
CA SER A 58 0.67 17.34 1.00
C SER A 58 0.23 17.82 -0.38
N PHE A 59 -0.42 18.98 -0.47
CA PHE A 59 -0.76 19.62 -1.72
C PHE A 59 0.46 20.09 -2.50
N PHE A 60 1.40 20.73 -1.80
CA PHE A 60 2.62 21.25 -2.40
C PHE A 60 3.54 20.12 -2.86
N PHE A 61 3.70 19.09 -2.02
CA PHE A 61 4.62 17.99 -2.33
C PHE A 61 4.03 16.95 -3.28
N ASP A 62 2.71 16.79 -3.32
CA ASP A 62 1.99 15.79 -4.15
C ASP A 62 2.66 14.40 -4.11
N SER A 63 3.04 13.97 -2.91
CA SER A 63 3.93 12.81 -2.70
C SER A 63 3.30 11.47 -3.11
N ALA A 64 1.98 11.39 -3.28
CA ALA A 64 1.30 10.19 -3.77
C ALA A 64 1.16 10.15 -5.30
N LYS A 65 1.67 11.14 -6.02
CA LYS A 65 1.57 11.20 -7.49
C LYS A 65 2.01 9.88 -8.16
N PRO A 66 1.25 9.35 -9.15
CA PRO A 66 0.12 9.96 -9.88
C PRO A 66 -1.23 9.91 -9.17
N PHE A 67 -1.34 9.28 -8.00
CA PHE A 67 -2.56 9.18 -7.20
C PHE A 67 -2.88 10.52 -6.53
N LYS A 68 -4.09 10.65 -5.97
CA LYS A 68 -4.43 11.82 -5.17
C LYS A 68 -3.84 11.69 -3.76
N SER A 69 -3.37 12.82 -3.23
CA SER A 69 -2.87 12.96 -1.85
C SER A 69 -3.63 14.02 -1.04
N GLU A 70 -4.79 14.42 -1.51
CA GLU A 70 -5.67 15.38 -0.86
C GLU A 70 -6.29 14.80 0.41
N TRP A 71 -6.93 15.65 1.23
CA TRP A 71 -7.64 15.21 2.41
C TRP A 71 -8.62 14.07 2.09
N GLY A 72 -8.51 12.94 2.82
CA GLY A 72 -9.32 11.73 2.60
C GLY A 72 -8.82 10.84 1.44
N TRP A 73 -7.68 11.15 0.82
CA TRP A 73 -7.11 10.38 -0.28
C TRP A 73 -5.73 9.76 0.04
N GLY A 74 -5.02 10.30 1.03
CA GLY A 74 -3.75 9.77 1.53
C GLY A 74 -3.93 8.86 2.73
N LYS A 75 -3.08 9.05 3.76
CA LYS A 75 -3.16 8.30 5.02
C LYS A 75 -4.58 8.21 5.57
N ALA A 76 -4.93 7.06 6.13
CA ALA A 76 -6.26 6.73 6.65
C ALA A 76 -7.35 6.60 5.57
N SER A 77 -6.97 6.28 4.34
CA SER A 77 -7.89 5.99 3.25
C SER A 77 -7.48 4.70 2.53
N LEU A 78 -8.46 3.89 2.11
CA LEU A 78 -8.25 2.73 1.23
C LEU A 78 -8.21 3.11 -0.26
N ARG A 79 -8.16 4.39 -0.61
CA ARG A 79 -7.91 4.86 -1.96
C ARG A 79 -6.44 4.64 -2.34
N GLU A 80 -6.14 4.65 -3.64
CA GLU A 80 -4.77 4.38 -4.15
C GLU A 80 -3.72 5.28 -3.48
N GLY A 81 -4.02 6.58 -3.30
CA GLY A 81 -3.11 7.51 -2.62
C GLY A 81 -2.84 7.18 -1.15
N GLY A 82 -3.68 6.36 -0.52
CA GLY A 82 -3.52 5.93 0.88
C GLY A 82 -2.84 4.58 1.05
N ILE A 83 -3.03 3.65 0.11
CA ILE A 83 -2.53 2.28 0.23
C ILE A 83 -1.52 1.87 -0.84
N ARG A 84 -1.44 2.55 -1.98
CA ARG A 84 -0.46 2.25 -3.00
C ARG A 84 0.81 3.07 -2.76
N VAL A 85 1.75 2.44 -2.09
CA VAL A 85 3.02 3.03 -1.66
C VAL A 85 4.17 2.60 -2.56
N PRO A 86 5.25 3.40 -2.67
CA PRO A 86 6.44 2.97 -3.39
C PRO A 86 7.13 1.81 -2.67
N MET A 87 7.71 0.89 -3.43
CA MET A 87 8.57 -0.16 -2.92
C MET A 87 9.84 -0.27 -3.77
N ILE A 88 10.99 -0.34 -3.13
CA ILE A 88 12.28 -0.62 -3.75
C ILE A 88 12.88 -1.85 -3.07
N ALA A 89 13.25 -2.85 -3.85
CA ALA A 89 13.97 -4.02 -3.36
C ALA A 89 15.37 -4.07 -3.99
N SER A 90 16.40 -4.23 -3.15
CA SER A 90 17.77 -4.35 -3.57
C SER A 90 18.41 -5.60 -2.96
N TRP A 91 19.01 -6.41 -3.80
CA TRP A 91 19.83 -7.57 -3.42
C TRP A 91 20.93 -7.74 -4.47
N PRO A 92 22.13 -7.15 -4.28
CA PRO A 92 23.08 -6.91 -5.35
C PRO A 92 23.47 -8.12 -6.20
N LYS A 93 23.56 -9.31 -5.60
CA LYS A 93 23.91 -10.56 -6.33
C LYS A 93 22.70 -11.34 -6.84
N LYS A 94 21.50 -10.89 -6.62
CA LYS A 94 20.27 -11.66 -6.90
C LYS A 94 19.28 -10.90 -7.75
N ILE A 95 19.01 -9.65 -7.43
CA ILE A 95 18.06 -8.81 -8.15
C ILE A 95 18.79 -8.02 -9.22
N LYS A 96 18.32 -8.07 -10.46
CA LYS A 96 18.88 -7.32 -11.58
C LYS A 96 18.72 -5.81 -11.32
N ALA A 97 19.83 -5.10 -11.36
CA ALA A 97 19.83 -3.64 -11.18
C ALA A 97 18.98 -2.95 -12.26
N GLY A 98 18.15 -1.97 -11.83
CA GLY A 98 17.29 -1.19 -12.71
C GLY A 98 16.05 -1.93 -13.23
N SER A 99 15.77 -3.15 -12.75
CA SER A 99 14.52 -3.85 -13.07
C SER A 99 13.31 -3.10 -12.51
N LYS A 100 12.17 -3.23 -13.17
CA LYS A 100 10.88 -2.67 -12.74
C LYS A 100 9.83 -3.77 -12.81
N SER A 101 8.83 -3.68 -11.95
CA SER A 101 7.71 -4.61 -11.90
C SER A 101 6.40 -3.85 -11.67
N ASP A 102 5.35 -4.34 -12.32
CA ASP A 102 3.96 -3.89 -12.12
C ASP A 102 3.15 -4.94 -11.34
N LEU A 103 3.82 -5.84 -10.61
CA LEU A 103 3.17 -6.85 -9.80
C LEU A 103 2.28 -6.19 -8.74
N ILE A 104 1.01 -6.59 -8.70
CA ILE A 104 0.10 -6.20 -7.63
C ILE A 104 0.39 -7.10 -6.43
N CYS A 105 0.94 -6.52 -5.36
CA CYS A 105 1.30 -7.20 -4.12
C CYS A 105 0.90 -6.35 -2.91
N ALA A 106 0.96 -6.95 -1.72
CA ALA A 106 0.60 -6.28 -0.47
C ALA A 106 1.56 -6.65 0.67
N PHE A 107 1.44 -5.99 1.82
CA PHE A 107 2.36 -6.23 2.96
C PHE A 107 2.32 -7.65 3.51
N TRP A 108 1.19 -8.35 3.42
CA TRP A 108 1.09 -9.75 3.83
C TRP A 108 1.90 -10.72 2.94
N ASP A 109 2.38 -10.27 1.77
CA ASP A 109 3.26 -11.02 0.88
C ASP A 109 4.72 -11.04 1.37
N ILE A 110 5.09 -10.13 2.28
CA ILE A 110 6.45 -10.02 2.81
C ILE A 110 6.84 -11.26 3.60
N MET A 111 5.94 -11.77 4.46
CA MET A 111 6.24 -12.94 5.29
C MET A 111 6.52 -14.19 4.44
N PRO A 112 5.66 -14.64 3.52
CA PRO A 112 5.99 -15.79 2.69
C PRO A 112 7.21 -15.56 1.80
N THR A 113 7.48 -14.32 1.36
CA THR A 113 8.71 -13.99 0.63
C THR A 113 9.95 -14.24 1.48
N PHE A 114 9.95 -13.82 2.73
CA PHE A 114 11.08 -14.04 3.64
C PHE A 114 11.23 -15.50 4.04
N CYS A 115 10.14 -16.22 4.23
CA CYS A 115 10.18 -17.67 4.47
C CYS A 115 10.84 -18.42 3.30
N GLU A 116 10.48 -18.06 2.06
CA GLU A 116 11.08 -18.65 0.87
C GLU A 116 12.57 -18.31 0.74
N ILE A 117 12.97 -17.05 1.03
CA ILE A 117 14.38 -16.63 1.04
C ILE A 117 15.17 -17.43 2.08
N ALA A 118 14.61 -17.58 3.28
CA ALA A 118 15.24 -18.29 4.39
C ALA A 118 15.16 -19.81 4.25
N LYS A 119 14.35 -20.32 3.31
CA LYS A 119 14.08 -21.76 3.11
C LYS A 119 13.51 -22.43 4.37
N VAL A 120 12.61 -21.75 5.02
CA VAL A 120 11.85 -22.24 6.17
C VAL A 120 10.38 -22.41 5.82
N GLU A 121 9.69 -23.27 6.57
CA GLU A 121 8.24 -23.41 6.44
C GLU A 121 7.54 -22.09 6.80
N CYS A 122 6.61 -21.68 5.95
CA CYS A 122 5.83 -20.48 6.18
C CYS A 122 4.52 -20.83 6.91
N PRO A 123 4.17 -20.14 8.00
CA PRO A 123 2.84 -20.25 8.58
C PRO A 123 1.75 -19.92 7.56
N THR A 124 0.53 -20.41 7.79
CA THR A 124 -0.63 -20.06 6.96
C THR A 124 -0.80 -18.53 6.92
N THR A 125 -0.91 -17.99 5.72
CA THR A 125 -1.02 -16.55 5.45
C THR A 125 -1.83 -16.31 4.18
N ASP A 126 -2.42 -15.14 4.06
CA ASP A 126 -3.10 -14.68 2.82
C ASP A 126 -2.10 -14.24 1.74
N GLY A 127 -0.81 -14.19 2.07
CA GLY A 127 0.25 -13.70 1.19
C GLY A 127 0.72 -14.71 0.16
N ILE A 128 1.19 -14.18 -0.96
CA ILE A 128 1.91 -14.92 -2.00
C ILE A 128 3.33 -14.37 -2.07
N SER A 129 4.34 -15.25 -1.95
CA SER A 129 5.73 -14.81 -2.10
C SER A 129 5.95 -14.11 -3.45
N PHE A 130 6.56 -12.94 -3.42
CA PHE A 130 7.02 -12.23 -4.62
C PHE A 130 8.52 -12.43 -4.91
N LEU A 131 9.17 -13.39 -4.26
CA LEU A 131 10.57 -13.72 -4.55
C LEU A 131 10.79 -14.11 -6.01
N PRO A 132 9.91 -14.90 -6.67
CA PRO A 132 10.08 -15.21 -8.10
C PRO A 132 10.11 -13.95 -8.98
N GLU A 133 9.25 -12.95 -8.73
CA GLU A 133 9.26 -11.67 -9.44
C GLU A 133 10.58 -10.92 -9.25
N LEU A 134 11.10 -10.86 -8.02
CA LEU A 134 12.39 -10.23 -7.74
C LEU A 134 13.56 -10.89 -8.48
N LEU A 135 13.43 -12.18 -8.80
CA LEU A 135 14.44 -13.00 -9.47
C LEU A 135 14.18 -13.21 -10.98
N ASP A 136 13.28 -12.43 -11.57
CA ASP A 136 12.88 -12.51 -12.99
C ASP A 136 12.42 -13.93 -13.39
N LYS A 137 11.56 -14.53 -12.55
CA LYS A 137 10.97 -15.85 -12.73
C LYS A 137 9.45 -15.78 -12.82
N LYS A 138 8.83 -16.90 -13.21
CA LYS A 138 7.37 -17.01 -13.27
C LYS A 138 6.77 -16.79 -11.88
N GLN A 139 5.93 -15.75 -11.76
CA GLN A 139 5.28 -15.29 -10.54
C GLN A 139 3.81 -15.71 -10.50
N ASN A 140 3.37 -16.27 -9.37
CA ASN A 140 1.96 -16.41 -9.05
C ASN A 140 1.40 -15.05 -8.64
N LYS A 141 0.17 -14.76 -9.07
CA LYS A 141 -0.49 -13.48 -8.82
C LYS A 141 -1.70 -13.67 -7.93
N HIS A 142 -2.04 -12.66 -7.17
CA HIS A 142 -3.33 -12.59 -6.50
C HIS A 142 -4.46 -12.44 -7.53
N ASP A 143 -5.55 -13.18 -7.35
CA ASP A 143 -6.79 -12.96 -8.09
C ASP A 143 -7.45 -11.64 -7.67
N PHE A 144 -7.32 -11.31 -6.40
CA PHE A 144 -7.76 -10.04 -5.80
C PHE A 144 -6.96 -9.74 -4.53
N LEU A 145 -7.01 -8.48 -4.08
CA LEU A 145 -6.62 -8.04 -2.75
C LEU A 145 -7.82 -7.43 -2.06
N TYR A 146 -7.98 -7.67 -0.76
CA TYR A 146 -9.08 -7.18 0.05
C TYR A 146 -8.59 -6.47 1.31
N TRP A 147 -9.25 -5.37 1.67
CA TRP A 147 -8.95 -4.59 2.86
C TRP A 147 -10.21 -4.19 3.60
N GLU A 148 -10.14 -4.22 4.91
CA GLU A 148 -11.07 -3.57 5.83
C GLU A 148 -10.35 -2.54 6.68
N PHE A 149 -10.93 -1.37 6.83
CA PHE A 149 -10.40 -0.29 7.64
C PHE A 149 -11.51 0.34 8.47
N PRO A 150 -11.59 -0.02 9.78
CA PRO A 150 -12.68 0.40 10.65
C PRO A 150 -12.61 1.85 11.11
N ASP A 151 -11.53 2.56 10.82
CA ASP A 151 -11.41 4.00 11.10
C ASP A 151 -11.95 4.86 9.94
N SER A 152 -11.91 6.18 10.10
CA SER A 152 -12.29 7.18 9.07
C SER A 152 -13.68 6.93 8.47
N GLY A 153 -14.64 6.54 9.30
CA GLY A 153 -16.02 6.28 8.90
C GLY A 153 -16.33 4.86 8.45
N GLY A 154 -15.35 3.96 8.54
CA GLY A 154 -15.43 2.57 8.08
C GLY A 154 -15.31 2.47 6.56
N GLN A 155 -14.34 1.67 6.11
CA GLN A 155 -14.04 1.50 4.69
C GLN A 155 -13.78 0.03 4.37
N LYS A 156 -14.16 -0.43 3.17
CA LYS A 156 -13.78 -1.72 2.59
C LYS A 156 -13.33 -1.50 1.16
N ALA A 157 -12.32 -2.24 0.71
CA ALA A 157 -11.86 -2.16 -0.67
C ALA A 157 -11.46 -3.51 -1.23
N VAL A 158 -11.70 -3.70 -2.53
CA VAL A 158 -11.21 -4.82 -3.32
C VAL A 158 -10.43 -4.29 -4.52
N ARG A 159 -9.25 -4.85 -4.76
CA ARG A 159 -8.48 -4.67 -6.00
C ARG A 159 -8.50 -5.99 -6.77
N MET A 160 -8.93 -5.95 -8.03
CA MET A 160 -9.00 -7.10 -8.91
C MET A 160 -8.53 -6.71 -10.31
N GLY A 161 -7.29 -7.08 -10.64
CA GLY A 161 -6.65 -6.62 -11.86
C GLY A 161 -6.64 -5.08 -11.94
N LYS A 162 -7.24 -4.49 -12.97
CA LYS A 162 -7.37 -3.04 -13.12
C LYS A 162 -8.50 -2.42 -12.29
N TRP A 163 -9.42 -3.23 -11.78
CA TRP A 163 -10.60 -2.76 -11.07
C TRP A 163 -10.33 -2.50 -9.60
N LYS A 164 -10.79 -1.38 -9.10
CA LYS A 164 -10.83 -1.03 -7.69
C LYS A 164 -12.26 -0.73 -7.26
N GLY A 165 -12.79 -1.54 -6.36
CA GLY A 165 -14.06 -1.28 -5.68
C GLY A 165 -13.82 -0.78 -4.27
N ILE A 166 -14.51 0.27 -3.86
CA ILE A 166 -14.39 0.83 -2.52
C ILE A 166 -15.76 1.19 -1.94
N VAL A 167 -15.99 0.84 -0.68
CA VAL A 167 -17.11 1.31 0.14
C VAL A 167 -16.57 2.23 1.21
N LEU A 168 -17.12 3.43 1.32
CA LEU A 168 -16.75 4.45 2.29
C LEU A 168 -17.92 4.78 3.21
N ASN A 169 -17.65 5.30 4.41
CA ASN A 169 -18.67 5.74 5.35
C ASN A 169 -19.64 4.62 5.78
N ILE A 170 -19.13 3.43 6.02
CA ILE A 170 -19.91 2.25 6.41
C ILE A 170 -20.68 2.52 7.72
N PHE A 171 -20.11 3.22 8.69
CA PHE A 171 -20.76 3.60 9.94
C PHE A 171 -21.94 4.58 9.76
N LYS A 172 -22.01 5.26 8.59
CA LYS A 172 -23.17 6.09 8.22
C LYS A 172 -24.22 5.31 7.40
N GLY A 173 -24.10 3.99 7.35
CA GLY A 173 -25.05 3.11 6.65
C GLY A 173 -24.80 2.97 5.15
N ASN A 174 -23.70 3.53 4.61
CA ASN A 174 -23.38 3.34 3.19
C ASN A 174 -22.90 1.91 2.93
N ARG A 175 -23.42 1.28 1.86
CA ARG A 175 -23.06 -0.05 1.38
C ARG A 175 -22.71 -0.05 -0.11
N LYS A 176 -22.84 1.11 -0.75
CA LYS A 176 -22.66 1.23 -2.18
C LYS A 176 -21.16 1.19 -2.54
N ILE A 177 -20.80 0.26 -3.40
CA ILE A 177 -19.46 0.21 -4.01
C ILE A 177 -19.34 1.33 -5.05
N GLN A 178 -18.29 2.12 -4.94
CA GLN A 178 -17.76 2.93 -6.03
C GLN A 178 -16.73 2.10 -6.78
N LEU A 179 -16.80 2.05 -8.11
CA LEU A 179 -15.92 1.25 -8.96
C LEU A 179 -15.06 2.14 -9.84
N TYR A 180 -13.77 1.86 -9.90
CA TYR A 180 -12.81 2.60 -10.70
C TYR A 180 -11.99 1.67 -11.59
N ASP A 181 -11.73 2.10 -12.83
CA ASP A 181 -10.77 1.47 -13.75
C ASP A 181 -9.43 2.18 -13.60
N LEU A 182 -8.50 1.60 -12.86
CA LEU A 182 -7.23 2.24 -12.51
C LEU A 182 -6.23 2.32 -13.66
N ASP A 183 -6.45 1.63 -14.76
CA ASP A 183 -5.62 1.77 -15.98
C ASP A 183 -5.93 3.11 -16.67
N SER A 184 -7.19 3.52 -16.68
CA SER A 184 -7.62 4.78 -17.28
C SER A 184 -7.80 5.92 -16.27
N ASP A 185 -8.11 5.59 -15.00
CA ASP A 185 -8.38 6.55 -13.92
C ASP A 185 -7.63 6.16 -12.62
N PRO A 186 -6.29 6.25 -12.60
CA PRO A 186 -5.51 5.96 -11.40
C PRO A 186 -5.78 6.93 -10.23
N ARG A 187 -6.50 8.02 -10.49
CA ARG A 187 -6.89 9.02 -9.49
C ARG A 187 -8.27 8.78 -8.89
N GLU A 188 -8.97 7.72 -9.28
CA GLU A 188 -10.28 7.31 -8.75
C GLU A 188 -11.31 8.45 -8.77
N GLN A 189 -11.43 9.16 -9.89
CA GLN A 189 -12.27 10.35 -10.04
C GLN A 189 -13.65 10.03 -10.61
N THR A 190 -13.75 8.96 -11.40
CA THR A 190 -14.96 8.61 -12.15
C THR A 190 -15.49 7.26 -11.71
N ASP A 191 -16.58 7.27 -10.93
CA ASP A 191 -17.29 6.04 -10.55
C ASP A 191 -18.02 5.45 -11.75
N VAL A 192 -17.56 4.27 -12.19
CA VAL A 192 -18.11 3.52 -13.32
C VAL A 192 -18.99 2.34 -12.90
N ALA A 193 -19.36 2.20 -11.63
CA ALA A 193 -20.12 1.08 -11.08
C ALA A 193 -21.39 0.78 -11.86
N ARG A 194 -22.12 1.82 -12.30
CA ARG A 194 -23.38 1.69 -13.07
C ARG A 194 -23.21 0.97 -14.42
N TYR A 195 -22.00 1.00 -14.97
CA TYR A 195 -21.70 0.42 -16.29
C TYR A 195 -21.14 -1.01 -16.20
N HIS A 196 -20.77 -1.46 -14.98
CA HIS A 196 -20.13 -2.75 -14.73
C HIS A 196 -20.77 -3.48 -13.53
N PRO A 197 -22.10 -3.73 -13.56
CA PRO A 197 -22.80 -4.35 -12.43
C PRO A 197 -22.27 -5.75 -12.10
N GLU A 198 -21.77 -6.50 -13.08
CA GLU A 198 -21.16 -7.82 -12.89
C GLU A 198 -19.87 -7.76 -12.07
N ILE A 199 -19.04 -6.71 -12.29
CA ILE A 199 -17.81 -6.49 -11.50
C ILE A 199 -18.15 -6.07 -10.07
N VAL A 200 -19.11 -5.16 -9.93
CA VAL A 200 -19.63 -4.74 -8.62
C VAL A 200 -20.13 -5.95 -7.83
N LYS A 201 -20.95 -6.80 -8.45
CA LYS A 201 -21.47 -8.00 -7.81
C LYS A 201 -20.36 -8.95 -7.36
N ARG A 202 -19.37 -9.18 -8.20
CA ARG A 202 -18.20 -10.01 -7.84
C ARG A 202 -17.44 -9.43 -6.65
N MET A 203 -17.26 -8.11 -6.58
CA MET A 203 -16.59 -7.45 -5.45
C MET A 203 -17.43 -7.52 -4.17
N GLU A 204 -18.75 -7.40 -4.27
CA GLU A 204 -19.64 -7.63 -3.12
C GLU A 204 -19.51 -9.05 -2.57
N ASP A 205 -19.41 -10.04 -3.46
CA ASP A 205 -19.25 -11.43 -3.05
C ASP A 205 -17.89 -11.68 -2.39
N ILE A 206 -16.80 -11.09 -2.93
CA ILE A 206 -15.48 -11.11 -2.29
C ILE A 206 -15.55 -10.45 -0.90
N MET A 207 -16.10 -9.25 -0.78
CA MET A 207 -16.22 -8.55 0.50
C MET A 207 -16.99 -9.33 1.57
N LYS A 208 -17.95 -10.17 1.15
CA LYS A 208 -18.68 -11.06 2.07
C LYS A 208 -17.90 -12.31 2.44
N GLN A 209 -17.22 -12.90 1.46
CA GLN A 209 -16.47 -14.14 1.63
C GLN A 209 -15.23 -13.95 2.47
N GLU A 210 -14.50 -12.87 2.24
CA GLU A 210 -13.22 -12.57 2.90
C GLU A 210 -13.37 -11.84 4.24
N HIS A 211 -14.59 -11.44 4.60
CA HIS A 211 -14.84 -10.79 5.88
C HIS A 211 -14.63 -11.77 7.04
N ILE A 212 -13.77 -11.39 7.96
CA ILE A 212 -13.57 -12.07 9.24
C ILE A 212 -14.06 -11.15 10.35
N GLU A 213 -14.98 -11.62 11.19
CA GLU A 213 -15.50 -10.84 12.31
C GLU A 213 -14.36 -10.47 13.28
N PRO A 214 -14.10 -9.19 13.54
CA PRO A 214 -13.02 -8.78 14.43
C PRO A 214 -13.29 -9.19 15.88
N GLU A 215 -12.24 -9.64 16.58
CA GLU A 215 -12.31 -9.93 18.01
C GLU A 215 -12.64 -8.68 18.84
N LEU A 216 -12.04 -7.55 18.49
CA LEU A 216 -12.26 -6.29 19.18
C LEU A 216 -13.53 -5.60 18.69
N ALA A 217 -14.45 -5.33 19.62
CA ALA A 217 -15.72 -4.66 19.33
C ALA A 217 -15.54 -3.29 18.63
N SER A 218 -14.45 -2.56 18.93
CA SER A 218 -14.12 -1.28 18.32
C SER A 218 -13.79 -1.38 16.81
N PHE A 219 -13.48 -2.57 16.30
CA PHE A 219 -13.18 -2.78 14.88
C PHE A 219 -14.36 -3.34 14.10
N LYS A 220 -15.46 -3.70 14.79
CA LYS A 220 -16.65 -4.19 14.14
C LYS A 220 -17.31 -3.12 13.27
N MET A 221 -17.46 -3.44 12.00
CA MET A 221 -18.19 -2.60 11.06
C MET A 221 -19.58 -3.22 10.80
N PRO A 222 -20.66 -2.41 10.80
CA PRO A 222 -21.99 -2.93 10.50
C PRO A 222 -22.04 -3.48 9.07
N HIS A 223 -22.74 -4.60 8.91
CA HIS A 223 -22.97 -5.27 7.64
C HIS A 223 -23.96 -4.53 6.75
#